data_94006c6940b711d64bd92518bae8e1b4
#
_entry.id   94006c6940b711d64bd92518bae8e1b4
#
_cell.length_a   1.000
_cell.length_b   1.000
_cell.length_c   1.000
_cell.angle_alpha   90.00
_cell.angle_beta   90.00
_cell.angle_gamma   90.00
#
_symmetry.space_group_name_H-M   'P 1'
#
loop_
_entity.id
_entity.type
_entity.pdbx_description
1 polymer ?
#
loop_
_entity_poly.entity_id
_entity_poly.type
_entity_poly.pdbx_seq_one_letter_code
_entity_poly.pdbx_strand_id
1 'polypeptide(L)'
;MLKKLTAMGSALALSLSVAANVQAAVSAQEAAKLGKSLTPFGADVKGNGKAVSTGLGIPDWTGGIQKKDIPKEYTRPGQHHPDPFKNDKVVFTITAQNLSKYADKVPEGVQGMLKTYPDTFKLNVYPSRRSTSAPQWVYDNTKSNATKASLAETGVNNAFGGIPFPILSGSNEDKALQAIWNHILRWRGLYVVRRASEVAVQRNGAYSLITSQQEVYFRYYDPKYNFDSLDNIIFYYLSFTKAPARLAGGAVLVHEMLDQKKMPRQAWGYNAGQRRVRRAPNLAYDTPIAAADGLRTADDTDMYNGAPDKYNWKLVHEKPVEMFIPYNNYKMDSPDVKYETLLQQGHVNSDYQRWELHRVWVVEANLKEGERHIYEKRRFYI
;
A
#
# COMPACT_ATOMS: atom_id res chain seq x y z
N MET A 1 45.47 72.91 -5.94
CA MET A 1 45.20 72.05 -7.09
C MET A 1 45.45 70.58 -6.67
N LEU A 2 44.50 69.88 -6.11
CA LEU A 2 44.66 68.51 -5.67
C LEU A 2 43.62 67.67 -6.39
N LYS A 3 44.07 66.74 -7.23
CA LYS A 3 43.22 65.71 -7.85
C LYS A 3 42.88 64.62 -6.81
N LYS A 4 41.61 64.42 -6.54
CA LYS A 4 41.11 63.24 -5.79
C LYS A 4 40.85 62.14 -6.76
N LEU A 5 41.58 61.01 -6.62
CA LEU A 5 41.27 59.75 -7.22
C LEU A 5 40.21 59.07 -6.36
N THR A 6 39.07 58.70 -6.97
CA THR A 6 38.07 57.88 -6.38
C THR A 6 38.31 56.44 -6.84
N ALA A 7 38.66 55.57 -5.92
CA ALA A 7 38.75 54.11 -6.18
C ALA A 7 37.36 53.50 -6.08
N MET A 8 36.86 52.90 -7.19
CA MET A 8 35.66 52.06 -7.23
C MET A 8 36.05 50.65 -6.83
N GLY A 9 35.66 50.25 -5.62
CA GLY A 9 35.74 48.86 -5.18
C GLY A 9 34.55 48.07 -5.70
N SER A 10 34.77 47.14 -6.63
CA SER A 10 33.77 46.16 -7.08
C SER A 10 33.63 45.08 -6.04
N ALA A 11 32.56 45.10 -5.28
CA ALA A 11 32.15 43.96 -4.43
C ALA A 11 31.55 42.85 -5.29
N LEU A 12 32.29 41.79 -5.47
CA LEU A 12 31.82 40.55 -6.11
C LEU A 12 30.96 39.81 -5.08
N ALA A 13 29.64 39.91 -5.18
CA ALA A 13 28.71 39.10 -4.39
C ALA A 13 28.72 37.66 -4.93
N LEU A 14 29.41 36.76 -4.23
CA LEU A 14 29.27 35.32 -4.43
C LEU A 14 27.87 34.91 -3.94
N SER A 15 26.92 34.72 -4.85
CA SER A 15 25.67 34.04 -4.57
C SER A 15 25.96 32.55 -4.43
N LEU A 16 26.08 32.07 -3.18
CA LEU A 16 25.97 30.63 -2.91
C LEU A 16 24.52 30.21 -3.23
N SER A 17 24.31 29.68 -4.41
CA SER A 17 23.13 28.89 -4.69
C SER A 17 23.24 27.59 -3.86
N VAL A 18 22.46 27.51 -2.79
CA VAL A 18 22.18 26.26 -2.13
C VAL A 18 21.41 25.45 -3.16
N ALA A 19 22.13 24.58 -3.90
CA ALA A 19 21.51 23.52 -4.69
C ALA A 19 20.81 22.62 -3.67
N ALA A 20 19.50 22.75 -3.55
CA ALA A 20 18.69 21.72 -2.91
C ALA A 20 19.07 20.42 -3.61
N ASN A 21 19.65 19.49 -2.84
CA ASN A 21 19.93 18.15 -3.32
C ASN A 21 18.57 17.51 -3.68
N VAL A 22 18.15 17.68 -4.93
CA VAL A 22 17.09 16.87 -5.51
C VAL A 22 17.70 15.48 -5.56
N GLN A 23 17.29 14.64 -4.61
CA GLN A 23 17.77 13.28 -4.51
C GLN A 23 17.48 12.58 -5.82
N ALA A 24 18.53 12.29 -6.57
CA ALA A 24 18.44 11.89 -7.97
C ALA A 24 17.77 10.52 -8.08
N ALA A 25 16.90 10.41 -9.06
CA ALA A 25 16.52 9.19 -9.71
C ALA A 25 17.75 8.29 -9.96
N VAL A 26 17.57 6.97 -10.02
CA VAL A 26 18.70 6.07 -10.29
C VAL A 26 19.27 6.28 -11.71
N SER A 27 20.51 5.85 -11.93
CA SER A 27 21.13 5.92 -13.26
C SER A 27 20.39 5.07 -14.29
N ALA A 28 20.55 5.42 -15.58
CA ALA A 28 20.01 4.62 -16.69
C ALA A 28 20.55 3.16 -16.64
N GLN A 29 21.78 2.95 -16.19
CA GLN A 29 22.39 1.64 -16.03
C GLN A 29 21.68 0.81 -14.92
N GLU A 30 21.35 1.42 -13.80
CA GLU A 30 20.55 0.77 -12.74
C GLU A 30 19.14 0.46 -13.24
N ALA A 31 18.47 1.42 -13.86
CA ALA A 31 17.12 1.22 -14.43
C ALA A 31 17.08 0.13 -15.51
N ALA A 32 18.19 -0.12 -16.23
CA ALA A 32 18.28 -1.20 -17.21
C ALA A 32 18.22 -2.61 -16.62
N LYS A 33 18.34 -2.78 -15.29
CA LYS A 33 18.15 -4.05 -14.57
C LYS A 33 16.69 -4.46 -14.50
N LEU A 34 15.75 -3.50 -14.59
CA LEU A 34 14.31 -3.75 -14.57
C LEU A 34 13.87 -4.58 -15.77
N GLY A 35 13.13 -5.66 -15.50
CA GLY A 35 12.75 -6.65 -16.49
C GLY A 35 13.86 -7.64 -16.88
N LYS A 36 15.00 -7.63 -16.18
CA LYS A 36 16.15 -8.54 -16.38
C LYS A 36 16.50 -9.28 -15.11
N SER A 37 17.44 -8.75 -14.31
CA SER A 37 17.80 -9.28 -12.99
C SER A 37 16.80 -8.87 -11.90
N LEU A 38 16.14 -7.72 -12.10
CA LEU A 38 15.01 -7.27 -11.30
C LEU A 38 13.71 -7.45 -12.08
N THR A 39 12.62 -7.72 -11.36
CA THR A 39 11.27 -7.67 -11.93
C THR A 39 10.98 -6.25 -12.41
N PRO A 40 9.97 -6.01 -13.24
CA PRO A 40 9.60 -4.66 -13.65
C PRO A 40 9.27 -3.72 -12.48
N PHE A 41 8.91 -4.27 -11.30
CA PHE A 41 8.65 -3.50 -10.08
C PHE A 41 9.85 -3.47 -9.11
N GLY A 42 11.03 -3.94 -9.52
CA GLY A 42 12.28 -3.78 -8.78
C GLY A 42 12.61 -4.88 -7.77
N ALA A 43 11.78 -5.90 -7.61
CA ALA A 43 12.13 -7.07 -6.80
C ALA A 43 13.12 -7.98 -7.56
N ASP A 44 13.93 -8.78 -6.83
CA ASP A 44 14.78 -9.79 -7.47
C ASP A 44 13.95 -10.78 -8.30
N VAL A 45 14.35 -11.05 -9.55
CA VAL A 45 13.73 -12.10 -10.36
C VAL A 45 13.99 -13.46 -9.72
N LYS A 46 15.22 -13.71 -9.25
CA LYS A 46 15.62 -14.96 -8.63
C LYS A 46 14.96 -15.18 -7.27
N GLY A 47 14.51 -16.39 -7.06
CA GLY A 47 14.04 -16.87 -5.77
C GLY A 47 15.18 -17.04 -4.76
N ASN A 48 14.90 -17.74 -3.65
CA ASN A 48 15.90 -17.95 -2.61
C ASN A 48 16.64 -19.32 -2.71
N GLY A 49 16.43 -20.06 -3.79
CA GLY A 49 17.09 -21.35 -4.03
C GLY A 49 16.56 -22.51 -3.17
N LYS A 50 15.55 -22.26 -2.31
CA LYS A 50 14.93 -23.32 -1.51
C LYS A 50 13.70 -23.89 -2.22
N ALA A 51 13.39 -25.15 -1.95
CA ALA A 51 12.20 -25.81 -2.50
C ALA A 51 10.93 -25.14 -1.97
N VAL A 52 10.02 -24.77 -2.88
CA VAL A 52 8.74 -24.11 -2.54
C VAL A 52 7.86 -25.04 -1.69
N SER A 53 7.96 -26.35 -1.89
CA SER A 53 7.23 -27.35 -1.14
C SER A 53 7.56 -27.40 0.35
N THR A 54 8.63 -26.76 0.79
CA THR A 54 8.98 -26.65 2.20
C THR A 54 8.25 -25.49 2.92
N GLY A 55 7.54 -24.63 2.19
CA GLY A 55 6.98 -23.37 2.72
C GLY A 55 8.04 -22.30 3.01
N LEU A 56 9.33 -22.62 2.85
CA LEU A 56 10.49 -21.71 3.03
C LEU A 56 11.14 -21.33 1.70
N GLY A 57 10.63 -21.85 0.58
CA GLY A 57 11.11 -21.54 -0.76
C GLY A 57 10.37 -20.36 -1.36
N ILE A 58 11.11 -19.41 -1.94
CA ILE A 58 10.59 -18.35 -2.79
C ILE A 58 10.99 -18.71 -4.22
N PRO A 59 10.07 -18.92 -5.16
CA PRO A 59 10.38 -19.28 -6.54
C PRO A 59 10.94 -18.10 -7.32
N ASP A 60 11.59 -18.38 -8.47
CA ASP A 60 11.90 -17.37 -9.46
C ASP A 60 10.58 -16.70 -9.91
N TRP A 61 10.62 -15.40 -10.22
CA TRP A 61 9.47 -14.70 -10.80
C TRP A 61 9.39 -15.01 -12.30
N THR A 62 8.23 -15.45 -12.76
CA THR A 62 7.98 -15.89 -14.15
C THR A 62 6.94 -15.04 -14.86
N GLY A 63 6.70 -13.81 -14.38
CA GLY A 63 5.73 -12.88 -14.97
C GLY A 63 4.45 -12.68 -14.15
N GLY A 64 4.29 -13.40 -13.04
CA GLY A 64 3.05 -13.38 -12.25
C GLY A 64 1.88 -14.07 -12.96
N ILE A 65 0.65 -13.77 -12.54
CA ILE A 65 -0.56 -14.29 -13.20
C ILE A 65 -0.72 -13.56 -14.55
N GLN A 66 -0.74 -14.32 -15.62
CA GLN A 66 -0.97 -13.84 -16.97
C GLN A 66 -2.42 -14.14 -17.40
N LYS A 67 -2.89 -13.53 -18.49
CA LYS A 67 -4.25 -13.75 -19.02
C LYS A 67 -4.56 -15.24 -19.23
N LYS A 68 -3.58 -16.05 -19.63
CA LYS A 68 -3.70 -17.50 -19.81
C LYS A 68 -3.89 -18.29 -18.50
N ASP A 69 -3.48 -17.70 -17.38
CA ASP A 69 -3.51 -18.33 -16.06
C ASP A 69 -4.80 -18.01 -15.29
N ILE A 70 -5.64 -17.15 -15.87
CA ILE A 70 -6.94 -16.81 -15.27
C ILE A 70 -7.84 -18.05 -15.34
N PRO A 71 -8.43 -18.48 -14.21
CA PRO A 71 -9.34 -19.61 -14.22
C PRO A 71 -10.51 -19.42 -15.19
N LYS A 72 -10.88 -20.47 -15.93
CA LYS A 72 -11.94 -20.41 -16.95
C LYS A 72 -13.30 -20.06 -16.37
N GLU A 73 -13.50 -20.31 -15.10
CA GLU A 73 -14.70 -19.96 -14.34
C GLU A 73 -14.89 -18.45 -14.19
N TYR A 74 -13.81 -17.63 -14.33
CA TYR A 74 -13.90 -16.18 -14.36
C TYR A 74 -14.30 -15.70 -15.75
N THR A 75 -15.58 -15.46 -15.97
CA THR A 75 -16.15 -15.14 -17.28
C THR A 75 -16.44 -13.66 -17.49
N ARG A 76 -16.54 -12.87 -16.41
CA ARG A 76 -16.86 -11.42 -16.50
C ARG A 76 -16.41 -10.64 -15.28
N PRO A 77 -16.15 -9.33 -15.42
CA PRO A 77 -15.95 -8.44 -14.28
C PRO A 77 -17.15 -8.47 -13.31
N GLY A 78 -16.85 -8.31 -12.01
CA GLY A 78 -17.87 -8.32 -10.95
C GLY A 78 -18.19 -9.70 -10.37
N GLN A 79 -17.58 -10.76 -10.88
CA GLN A 79 -17.58 -12.06 -10.20
C GLN A 79 -16.56 -12.07 -9.08
N HIS A 80 -16.76 -12.94 -8.08
CA HIS A 80 -15.68 -13.33 -7.17
C HIS A 80 -14.54 -13.95 -7.99
N HIS A 81 -13.32 -13.66 -7.63
CA HIS A 81 -12.14 -14.20 -8.32
C HIS A 81 -11.94 -15.66 -7.91
N PRO A 82 -12.06 -16.63 -8.85
CA PRO A 82 -11.77 -18.03 -8.54
C PRO A 82 -10.30 -18.16 -8.12
N ASP A 83 -10.06 -18.99 -7.10
CA ASP A 83 -8.71 -19.22 -6.59
C ASP A 83 -7.86 -20.01 -7.59
N PRO A 84 -6.82 -19.41 -8.22
CA PRO A 84 -5.94 -20.12 -9.14
C PRO A 84 -5.03 -21.12 -8.41
N PHE A 85 -4.97 -21.05 -7.08
CA PHE A 85 -4.13 -21.87 -6.21
C PHE A 85 -4.93 -22.82 -5.31
N LYS A 86 -6.20 -23.09 -5.63
CA LYS A 86 -7.12 -23.92 -4.83
C LYS A 86 -6.59 -25.33 -4.50
N ASN A 87 -5.65 -25.83 -5.29
CA ASN A 87 -5.04 -27.14 -5.10
C ASN A 87 -3.84 -27.13 -4.15
N ASP A 88 -3.32 -25.96 -3.78
CA ASP A 88 -2.22 -25.85 -2.81
C ASP A 88 -2.69 -26.35 -1.45
N LYS A 89 -1.79 -27.05 -0.75
CA LYS A 89 -2.02 -27.55 0.60
C LYS A 89 -1.20 -26.75 1.61
N VAL A 90 -1.69 -26.70 2.85
CA VAL A 90 -0.89 -26.19 3.97
C VAL A 90 0.36 -27.06 4.10
N VAL A 91 1.53 -26.42 4.10
CA VAL A 91 2.83 -27.09 4.26
C VAL A 91 3.12 -27.33 5.74
N PHE A 92 2.93 -26.28 6.54
CA PHE A 92 2.99 -26.33 8.00
C PHE A 92 2.20 -25.15 8.60
N THR A 93 1.98 -25.23 9.90
CA THR A 93 1.27 -24.18 10.65
C THR A 93 2.17 -23.59 11.72
N ILE A 94 2.24 -22.26 11.79
CA ILE A 94 2.89 -21.54 12.87
C ILE A 94 1.84 -21.19 13.92
N THR A 95 2.14 -21.54 15.17
CA THR A 95 1.29 -21.31 16.36
C THR A 95 2.13 -20.66 17.44
N ALA A 96 1.51 -20.26 18.56
CA ALA A 96 2.23 -19.75 19.73
C ALA A 96 3.31 -20.73 20.21
N GLN A 97 3.04 -22.06 20.17
CA GLN A 97 3.91 -23.10 20.69
C GLN A 97 5.22 -23.28 19.87
N ASN A 98 5.18 -23.03 18.57
CA ASN A 98 6.35 -23.20 17.71
C ASN A 98 6.91 -21.89 17.14
N LEU A 99 6.36 -20.72 17.57
CA LEU A 99 6.77 -19.40 17.11
C LEU A 99 8.28 -19.18 17.19
N SER A 100 8.93 -19.67 18.24
CA SER A 100 10.36 -19.49 18.44
C SER A 100 11.22 -19.97 17.25
N LYS A 101 10.75 -20.96 16.48
CA LYS A 101 11.45 -21.49 15.28
C LYS A 101 11.36 -20.55 14.07
N TYR A 102 10.43 -19.59 14.09
CA TYR A 102 10.09 -18.73 12.94
C TYR A 102 10.03 -17.24 13.28
N ALA A 103 10.43 -16.88 14.51
CA ALA A 103 10.25 -15.50 15.02
C ALA A 103 10.99 -14.46 14.15
N ASP A 104 12.10 -14.84 13.53
CA ASP A 104 12.86 -14.01 12.59
C ASP A 104 12.11 -13.72 11.27
N LYS A 105 11.06 -14.51 10.96
CA LYS A 105 10.26 -14.41 9.72
C LYS A 105 8.78 -14.08 9.96
N VAL A 106 8.37 -13.93 11.21
CA VAL A 106 6.98 -13.55 11.55
C VAL A 106 6.94 -12.08 11.93
N PRO A 107 6.11 -11.24 11.27
CA PRO A 107 5.95 -9.83 11.62
C PRO A 107 5.64 -9.61 13.10
N GLU A 108 6.22 -8.58 13.70
CA GLU A 108 6.14 -8.33 15.15
C GLU A 108 4.69 -8.24 15.66
N GLY A 109 3.81 -7.53 14.93
CA GLY A 109 2.38 -7.46 15.27
C GLY A 109 1.68 -8.83 15.18
N VAL A 110 2.11 -9.68 14.25
CA VAL A 110 1.57 -11.05 14.10
C VAL A 110 2.06 -11.96 15.24
N GLN A 111 3.30 -11.77 15.72
CA GLN A 111 3.78 -12.45 16.94
C GLN A 111 2.94 -12.04 18.15
N GLY A 112 2.55 -10.75 18.22
CA GLY A 112 1.61 -10.26 19.23
C GLY A 112 0.25 -10.97 19.16
N MET A 113 -0.30 -11.15 17.96
CA MET A 113 -1.54 -11.90 17.75
C MET A 113 -1.45 -13.36 18.21
N LEU A 114 -0.36 -14.06 17.89
CA LEU A 114 -0.11 -15.44 18.34
C LEU A 114 -0.03 -15.55 19.86
N LYS A 115 0.55 -14.55 20.52
CA LYS A 115 0.63 -14.50 22.00
C LYS A 115 -0.71 -14.17 22.66
N THR A 116 -1.50 -13.30 22.05
CA THR A 116 -2.79 -12.85 22.57
C THR A 116 -3.89 -13.90 22.38
N TYR A 117 -3.84 -14.63 21.26
CA TYR A 117 -4.83 -15.64 20.88
C TYR A 117 -4.16 -17.00 20.62
N PRO A 118 -3.48 -17.61 21.64
CA PRO A 118 -2.62 -18.79 21.41
C PRO A 118 -3.38 -20.03 20.96
N ASP A 119 -4.66 -20.13 21.28
CA ASP A 119 -5.48 -21.31 21.00
C ASP A 119 -6.26 -21.20 19.67
N THR A 120 -6.45 -19.97 19.17
CA THR A 120 -7.36 -19.74 18.02
C THR A 120 -6.66 -19.12 16.83
N PHE A 121 -5.62 -18.31 17.02
CA PHE A 121 -4.87 -17.69 15.94
C PHE A 121 -3.66 -18.54 15.52
N LYS A 122 -3.51 -18.74 14.22
CA LYS A 122 -2.39 -19.50 13.64
C LYS A 122 -2.10 -19.01 12.21
N LEU A 123 -0.91 -19.28 11.71
CA LEU A 123 -0.53 -19.02 10.33
C LEU A 123 -0.46 -20.34 9.59
N ASN A 124 -1.38 -20.57 8.68
CA ASN A 124 -1.32 -21.69 7.75
C ASN A 124 -0.41 -21.30 6.58
N VAL A 125 0.80 -21.86 6.55
CA VAL A 125 1.82 -21.54 5.55
C VAL A 125 1.61 -22.42 4.32
N TYR A 126 1.54 -21.76 3.17
CA TYR A 126 1.39 -22.36 1.86
C TYR A 126 2.67 -22.16 1.01
N PRO A 127 2.80 -22.90 -0.10
CA PRO A 127 3.85 -22.64 -1.08
C PRO A 127 3.77 -21.19 -1.59
N SER A 128 4.90 -20.48 -1.63
CA SER A 128 4.94 -19.10 -2.13
C SER A 128 4.63 -19.03 -3.62
N ARG A 129 3.77 -18.08 -3.99
CA ARG A 129 3.33 -17.81 -5.36
C ARG A 129 3.57 -16.34 -5.69
N ARG A 130 4.47 -16.05 -6.61
CA ARG A 130 4.79 -14.67 -7.02
C ARG A 130 3.81 -14.22 -8.10
N SER A 131 2.55 -13.98 -7.70
CA SER A 131 1.40 -13.78 -8.58
C SER A 131 1.28 -12.37 -9.16
N THR A 132 2.00 -11.39 -8.64
CA THR A 132 1.89 -9.99 -9.07
C THR A 132 2.26 -9.81 -10.54
N SER A 133 1.35 -9.16 -11.30
CA SER A 133 1.56 -8.75 -12.68
C SER A 133 0.85 -7.43 -12.97
N ALA A 134 1.24 -6.77 -14.07
CA ALA A 134 0.60 -5.56 -14.57
C ALA A 134 0.67 -5.52 -16.11
N PRO A 135 -0.12 -4.66 -16.77
CA PRO A 135 0.02 -4.40 -18.19
C PRO A 135 1.42 -3.87 -18.57
N GLN A 136 1.90 -4.16 -19.78
CA GLN A 136 3.23 -3.76 -20.23
C GLN A 136 3.47 -2.26 -20.10
N TRP A 137 2.48 -1.44 -20.46
CA TRP A 137 2.61 0.02 -20.36
C TRP A 137 2.84 0.52 -18.92
N VAL A 138 2.35 -0.19 -17.89
CA VAL A 138 2.65 0.11 -16.47
C VAL A 138 4.12 -0.20 -16.19
N TYR A 139 4.65 -1.28 -16.73
CA TYR A 139 6.08 -1.63 -16.60
C TYR A 139 6.97 -0.59 -17.29
N ASP A 140 6.58 -0.15 -18.49
CA ASP A 140 7.31 0.85 -19.27
C ASP A 140 7.35 2.20 -18.52
N ASN A 141 6.22 2.62 -17.97
CA ASN A 141 6.13 3.82 -17.13
C ASN A 141 6.94 3.67 -15.85
N THR A 142 6.90 2.52 -15.18
CA THR A 142 7.72 2.25 -13.99
C THR A 142 9.21 2.39 -14.30
N LYS A 143 9.66 1.84 -15.44
CA LYS A 143 11.04 1.99 -15.88
C LYS A 143 11.41 3.44 -16.20
N SER A 144 10.49 4.19 -16.80
CA SER A 144 10.67 5.63 -17.06
C SER A 144 10.77 6.42 -15.76
N ASN A 145 9.88 6.12 -14.78
CA ASN A 145 9.88 6.75 -13.46
C ASN A 145 11.20 6.55 -12.72
N ALA A 146 11.82 5.36 -12.84
CA ALA A 146 13.08 5.04 -12.17
C ALA A 146 14.19 6.09 -12.38
N THR A 147 14.21 6.75 -13.55
CA THR A 147 15.21 7.76 -13.91
C THR A 147 14.72 9.20 -13.80
N LYS A 148 13.45 9.43 -13.43
CA LYS A 148 12.84 10.77 -13.41
C LYS A 148 12.20 11.15 -12.09
N ALA A 149 11.65 10.15 -11.38
CA ALA A 149 10.92 10.41 -10.16
C ALA A 149 11.84 10.90 -9.05
N SER A 150 11.35 11.83 -8.25
CA SER A 150 12.01 12.30 -7.03
C SER A 150 10.99 12.50 -5.91
N LEU A 151 11.44 12.39 -4.67
CA LEU A 151 10.63 12.76 -3.52
C LEU A 151 10.39 14.26 -3.54
N ALA A 152 9.17 14.69 -3.24
CA ALA A 152 8.83 16.03 -2.82
C ALA A 152 8.73 16.07 -1.29
N GLU A 153 8.50 17.24 -0.72
CA GLU A 153 8.38 17.39 0.75
C GLU A 153 7.30 16.45 1.34
N THR A 154 6.16 16.34 0.67
CA THR A 154 5.03 15.49 1.11
C THR A 154 4.41 14.70 -0.03
N GLY A 155 5.11 14.55 -1.14
CA GLY A 155 4.60 13.91 -2.34
C GLY A 155 5.70 13.31 -3.21
N VAL A 156 5.42 13.18 -4.50
CA VAL A 156 6.33 12.67 -5.53
C VAL A 156 6.29 13.58 -6.75
N ASN A 157 7.45 13.89 -7.30
CA ASN A 157 7.58 14.62 -8.56
C ASN A 157 7.93 13.69 -9.72
N ASN A 158 7.52 14.07 -10.93
CA ASN A 158 7.91 13.47 -12.21
C ASN A 158 7.63 11.96 -12.32
N ALA A 159 6.63 11.44 -11.60
CA ALA A 159 6.18 10.05 -11.71
C ALA A 159 4.74 9.99 -12.23
N PHE A 160 4.47 9.04 -13.13
CA PHE A 160 3.15 8.83 -13.69
C PHE A 160 2.99 7.39 -14.21
N GLY A 161 1.82 6.78 -14.04
CA GLY A 161 1.40 5.55 -14.69
C GLY A 161 2.17 4.28 -14.32
N GLY A 162 3.02 4.34 -13.30
CA GLY A 162 3.82 3.22 -12.78
C GLY A 162 4.29 3.52 -11.37
N ILE A 163 4.87 2.55 -10.65
CA ILE A 163 5.45 2.86 -9.35
C ILE A 163 6.60 3.86 -9.51
N PRO A 164 6.75 4.83 -8.59
CA PRO A 164 7.73 5.89 -8.76
C PRO A 164 9.18 5.43 -8.56
N PHE A 165 9.44 4.54 -7.62
CA PHE A 165 10.79 4.19 -7.17
C PHE A 165 11.04 2.68 -7.19
N PRO A 166 11.07 2.01 -8.37
CA PRO A 166 11.27 0.56 -8.42
C PRO A 166 12.64 0.12 -7.89
N ILE A 167 13.60 1.03 -7.81
CA ILE A 167 14.91 0.84 -7.20
C ILE A 167 15.07 1.96 -6.17
N LEU A 168 15.15 1.58 -4.90
CA LEU A 168 15.28 2.54 -3.80
C LEU A 168 16.70 3.11 -3.75
N SER A 169 16.83 4.43 -3.55
CA SER A 169 18.11 5.14 -3.54
C SER A 169 18.11 6.28 -2.51
N GLY A 170 19.29 6.77 -2.19
CA GLY A 170 19.45 7.88 -1.25
C GLY A 170 19.66 7.44 0.20
N SER A 171 19.32 8.31 1.14
CA SER A 171 19.41 8.05 2.58
C SER A 171 18.47 6.91 3.02
N ASN A 172 18.61 6.46 4.25
CA ASN A 172 17.71 5.45 4.81
C ASN A 172 16.26 5.96 4.85
N GLU A 173 16.07 7.22 5.22
CA GLU A 173 14.76 7.88 5.25
C GLU A 173 14.15 8.01 3.84
N ASP A 174 14.95 8.43 2.85
CA ASP A 174 14.48 8.52 1.46
C ASP A 174 14.00 7.16 0.95
N LYS A 175 14.76 6.11 1.20
CA LYS A 175 14.38 4.74 0.81
C LYS A 175 13.09 4.28 1.48
N ALA A 176 12.88 4.61 2.74
CA ALA A 176 11.65 4.30 3.47
C ALA A 176 10.46 5.04 2.87
N LEU A 177 10.59 6.33 2.60
CA LEU A 177 9.57 7.15 1.94
C LEU A 177 9.28 6.65 0.52
N GLN A 178 10.30 6.30 -0.26
CA GLN A 178 10.14 5.72 -1.60
C GLN A 178 9.36 4.41 -1.55
N ALA A 179 9.61 3.54 -0.58
CA ALA A 179 8.88 2.28 -0.41
C ALA A 179 7.39 2.54 -0.09
N ILE A 180 7.08 3.49 0.78
CA ILE A 180 5.70 3.90 1.09
C ILE A 180 5.01 4.49 -0.14
N TRP A 181 5.68 5.33 -0.91
CA TRP A 181 5.10 5.88 -2.14
C TRP A 181 4.87 4.81 -3.21
N ASN A 182 5.75 3.82 -3.31
CA ASN A 182 5.52 2.65 -4.17
C ASN A 182 4.26 1.88 -3.75
N HIS A 183 4.00 1.75 -2.44
CA HIS A 183 2.77 1.15 -1.93
C HIS A 183 1.53 1.99 -2.30
N ILE A 184 1.56 3.30 -2.03
CA ILE A 184 0.43 4.21 -2.30
C ILE A 184 0.09 4.23 -3.79
N LEU A 185 1.09 4.32 -4.65
CA LEU A 185 0.96 4.46 -6.10
C LEU A 185 1.08 3.13 -6.87
N ARG A 186 0.92 1.96 -6.21
CA ARG A 186 0.96 0.67 -6.90
C ARG A 186 -0.20 0.48 -7.86
N TRP A 187 0.01 -0.32 -8.90
CA TRP A 187 -1.05 -0.69 -9.84
C TRP A 187 -2.17 -1.48 -9.17
N ARG A 188 -3.39 -1.04 -9.30
CA ARG A 188 -4.63 -1.68 -8.79
C ARG A 188 -5.72 -1.72 -9.85
N GLY A 189 -5.43 -1.33 -11.08
CA GLY A 189 -6.39 -1.14 -12.16
C GLY A 189 -6.59 0.35 -12.47
N LEU A 190 -7.26 0.64 -13.59
CA LEU A 190 -7.61 2.00 -13.98
C LEU A 190 -8.92 2.45 -13.33
N TYR A 191 -9.94 1.61 -13.42
CA TYR A 191 -11.23 1.82 -12.79
C TYR A 191 -11.65 0.53 -12.10
N VAL A 192 -11.89 0.63 -10.80
CA VAL A 192 -12.19 -0.52 -9.94
C VAL A 192 -13.54 -0.31 -9.28
N VAL A 193 -14.40 -1.30 -9.38
CA VAL A 193 -15.67 -1.38 -8.65
C VAL A 193 -15.60 -2.58 -7.73
N ARG A 194 -15.90 -2.36 -6.46
CA ARG A 194 -16.01 -3.43 -5.47
C ARG A 194 -17.22 -3.23 -4.58
N ARG A 195 -17.77 -4.34 -4.11
CA ARG A 195 -18.74 -4.36 -3.01
C ARG A 195 -18.04 -4.97 -1.81
N ALA A 196 -17.97 -4.20 -0.73
CA ALA A 196 -17.25 -4.60 0.47
C ALA A 196 -18.08 -4.29 1.71
N SER A 197 -17.87 -5.07 2.77
CA SER A 197 -18.46 -4.84 4.08
C SER A 197 -17.35 -4.51 5.09
N GLU A 198 -17.58 -3.50 5.91
CA GLU A 198 -16.79 -3.25 7.10
C GLU A 198 -17.54 -3.78 8.33
N VAL A 199 -16.79 -4.30 9.29
CA VAL A 199 -17.35 -4.93 10.48
C VAL A 199 -16.44 -4.76 11.68
N ALA A 200 -17.03 -4.40 12.83
CA ALA A 200 -16.38 -4.49 14.13
C ALA A 200 -17.02 -5.65 14.90
N VAL A 201 -16.26 -6.72 15.14
CA VAL A 201 -16.73 -7.86 15.92
C VAL A 201 -16.56 -7.53 17.41
N GLN A 202 -17.66 -7.54 18.13
CA GLN A 202 -17.68 -7.24 19.57
C GLN A 202 -17.08 -8.40 20.40
N ARG A 203 -16.75 -8.14 21.66
CA ARG A 203 -16.19 -9.17 22.57
C ARG A 203 -17.12 -10.35 22.82
N ASN A 204 -18.42 -10.17 22.65
CA ASN A 204 -19.43 -11.24 22.75
C ASN A 204 -19.68 -11.97 21.41
N GLY A 205 -18.92 -11.62 20.34
CA GLY A 205 -19.07 -12.18 19.01
C GLY A 205 -20.16 -11.51 18.14
N ALA A 206 -20.96 -10.58 18.70
CA ALA A 206 -21.94 -9.87 17.91
C ALA A 206 -21.28 -8.88 16.92
N TYR A 207 -21.89 -8.68 15.78
CA TYR A 207 -21.41 -7.72 14.77
C TYR A 207 -22.54 -7.15 13.90
N SER A 208 -22.27 -6.03 13.28
CA SER A 208 -23.12 -5.43 12.24
C SER A 208 -22.29 -5.14 11.02
N LEU A 209 -22.78 -5.54 9.85
CA LEU A 209 -22.12 -5.28 8.57
C LEU A 209 -22.55 -3.92 8.02
N ILE A 210 -21.58 -3.08 7.68
CA ILE A 210 -21.83 -1.88 6.87
C ILE A 210 -21.31 -2.18 5.47
N THR A 211 -22.24 -2.48 4.56
CA THR A 211 -21.91 -2.84 3.18
C THR A 211 -21.96 -1.62 2.29
N SER A 212 -20.93 -1.43 1.49
CA SER A 212 -20.85 -0.36 0.49
C SER A 212 -20.47 -0.90 -0.90
N GLN A 213 -20.92 -0.19 -1.93
CA GLN A 213 -20.33 -0.26 -3.26
C GLN A 213 -19.34 0.87 -3.38
N GLN A 214 -18.13 0.54 -3.75
CA GLN A 214 -17.01 1.48 -3.85
C GLN A 214 -16.48 1.49 -5.28
N GLU A 215 -16.23 2.69 -5.80
CA GLU A 215 -15.72 2.92 -7.14
C GLU A 215 -14.48 3.79 -7.03
N VAL A 216 -13.39 3.37 -7.67
CA VAL A 216 -12.12 4.09 -7.66
C VAL A 216 -11.66 4.28 -9.10
N TYR A 217 -11.48 5.53 -9.50
CA TYR A 217 -10.87 5.87 -10.77
C TYR A 217 -9.49 6.45 -10.54
N PHE A 218 -8.46 5.71 -10.97
CA PHE A 218 -7.06 6.07 -10.80
C PHE A 218 -6.59 6.99 -11.93
N ARG A 219 -6.72 8.29 -11.73
CA ARG A 219 -6.25 9.31 -12.68
C ARG A 219 -4.75 9.21 -12.93
N TYR A 220 -3.99 8.82 -11.90
CA TYR A 220 -2.54 8.57 -12.00
C TYR A 220 -2.17 7.50 -13.03
N TYR A 221 -3.09 6.61 -13.38
CA TYR A 221 -2.89 5.53 -14.35
C TYR A 221 -3.64 5.73 -15.67
N ASP A 222 -4.43 6.78 -15.83
CA ASP A 222 -5.16 6.99 -17.09
C ASP A 222 -4.24 7.61 -18.14
N PRO A 223 -3.98 6.92 -19.28
CA PRO A 223 -3.08 7.39 -20.34
C PRO A 223 -3.51 8.70 -21.02
N LYS A 224 -4.72 9.22 -20.70
CA LYS A 224 -5.15 10.56 -21.12
C LYS A 224 -4.42 11.69 -20.39
N TYR A 225 -3.74 11.38 -19.29
CA TYR A 225 -2.99 12.33 -18.48
C TYR A 225 -1.50 12.05 -18.56
N ASN A 226 -0.74 12.95 -18.00
CA ASN A 226 0.67 12.84 -17.66
C ASN A 226 0.91 13.51 -16.31
N PHE A 227 2.13 13.61 -15.83
CA PHE A 227 2.44 14.22 -14.55
C PHE A 227 1.95 15.68 -14.48
N ASP A 228 2.17 16.48 -15.51
CA ASP A 228 1.80 17.91 -15.52
C ASP A 228 0.28 18.12 -15.56
N SER A 229 -0.45 17.27 -16.28
CA SER A 229 -1.91 17.32 -16.39
C SER A 229 -2.64 16.55 -15.28
N LEU A 230 -1.90 15.86 -14.39
CA LEU A 230 -2.48 15.12 -13.26
C LEU A 230 -3.21 16.03 -12.26
N ASP A 231 -2.79 17.31 -12.20
CA ASP A 231 -3.42 18.32 -11.35
C ASP A 231 -3.43 17.92 -9.87
N ASN A 232 -2.35 17.29 -9.42
CA ASN A 232 -2.16 16.79 -8.06
C ASN A 232 -3.15 15.70 -7.60
N ILE A 233 -4.02 15.15 -8.47
CA ILE A 233 -5.05 14.17 -8.10
C ILE A 233 -4.61 12.76 -8.49
N ILE A 234 -4.42 11.87 -7.49
CA ILE A 234 -4.06 10.47 -7.72
C ILE A 234 -5.28 9.69 -8.23
N PHE A 235 -6.40 9.82 -7.51
CA PHE A 235 -7.64 9.12 -7.84
C PHE A 235 -8.88 9.83 -7.29
N TYR A 236 -10.02 9.45 -7.84
CA TYR A 236 -11.34 9.73 -7.29
C TYR A 236 -11.88 8.44 -6.65
N TYR A 237 -12.39 8.56 -5.44
CA TYR A 237 -13.06 7.47 -4.73
C TYR A 237 -14.49 7.86 -4.44
N LEU A 238 -15.44 6.99 -4.82
CA LEU A 238 -16.85 7.15 -4.55
C LEU A 238 -17.37 5.90 -3.85
N SER A 239 -18.05 6.08 -2.72
CA SER A 239 -18.64 5.00 -1.94
C SER A 239 -20.12 5.24 -1.71
N PHE A 240 -20.94 4.25 -1.99
CA PHE A 240 -22.36 4.24 -1.69
C PHE A 240 -22.68 3.21 -0.63
N THR A 241 -23.28 3.62 0.48
CA THR A 241 -23.74 2.69 1.52
C THR A 241 -24.98 1.92 1.01
N LYS A 242 -24.94 0.60 1.05
CA LYS A 242 -25.99 -0.31 0.58
C LYS A 242 -26.76 -0.97 1.74
N ALA A 243 -26.09 -1.20 2.86
CA ALA A 243 -26.69 -1.79 4.06
C ALA A 243 -25.95 -1.28 5.32
N PRO A 244 -26.59 -1.30 6.49
CA PRO A 244 -28.00 -1.63 6.75
C PRO A 244 -28.96 -0.55 6.25
N ALA A 245 -30.26 -0.85 6.19
CA ALA A 245 -31.29 0.06 5.63
C ALA A 245 -31.27 1.47 6.22
N ARG A 246 -30.97 1.62 7.53
CA ARG A 246 -30.88 2.91 8.23
C ARG A 246 -29.75 3.83 7.71
N LEU A 247 -28.74 3.28 7.04
CA LEU A 247 -27.58 3.99 6.49
C LEU A 247 -27.57 3.98 4.95
N ALA A 248 -28.43 3.17 4.34
CA ALA A 248 -28.49 3.01 2.89
C ALA A 248 -28.80 4.35 2.19
N GLY A 249 -28.18 4.55 1.02
CA GLY A 249 -28.31 5.76 0.22
C GLY A 249 -27.35 6.88 0.60
N GLY A 250 -26.59 6.76 1.70
CA GLY A 250 -25.47 7.64 1.99
C GLY A 250 -24.33 7.44 1.00
N ALA A 251 -23.60 8.52 0.68
CA ALA A 251 -22.44 8.45 -0.20
C ALA A 251 -21.29 9.30 0.31
N VAL A 252 -20.06 8.90 -0.06
CA VAL A 252 -18.83 9.65 0.20
C VAL A 252 -18.06 9.77 -1.09
N LEU A 253 -17.66 10.98 -1.46
CA LEU A 253 -16.73 11.27 -2.56
C LEU A 253 -15.43 11.78 -1.98
N VAL A 254 -14.29 11.24 -2.45
CA VAL A 254 -12.96 11.70 -2.08
C VAL A 254 -12.14 11.98 -3.34
N HIS A 255 -11.47 13.11 -3.37
CA HIS A 255 -10.37 13.40 -4.28
C HIS A 255 -9.07 13.23 -3.49
N GLU A 256 -8.29 12.23 -3.85
CA GLU A 256 -7.02 11.94 -3.20
C GLU A 256 -5.88 12.67 -3.89
N MET A 257 -5.03 13.31 -3.10
CA MET A 257 -3.97 14.18 -3.60
C MET A 257 -2.60 13.49 -3.54
N LEU A 258 -1.77 13.75 -4.56
CA LEU A 258 -0.39 13.29 -4.62
C LEU A 258 0.48 14.03 -3.59
N ASP A 259 0.30 15.32 -3.46
CA ASP A 259 0.91 16.16 -2.42
C ASP A 259 -0.20 16.83 -1.60
N GLN A 260 -0.43 16.28 -0.42
CA GLN A 260 -1.51 16.72 0.47
C GLN A 260 -1.19 18.02 1.22
N LYS A 261 0.08 18.43 1.29
CA LYS A 261 0.47 19.73 1.85
C LYS A 261 0.20 20.86 0.86
N LYS A 262 0.49 20.62 -0.42
CA LYS A 262 0.16 21.54 -1.52
C LYS A 262 -1.36 21.73 -1.66
N MET A 263 -2.11 20.65 -1.58
CA MET A 263 -3.58 20.61 -1.63
C MET A 263 -4.08 19.47 -0.76
N PRO A 264 -4.74 19.74 0.38
CA PRO A 264 -5.28 18.69 1.23
C PRO A 264 -6.32 17.82 0.52
N ARG A 265 -6.45 16.56 0.96
CA ARG A 265 -7.52 15.65 0.56
C ARG A 265 -8.87 16.37 0.60
N GLN A 266 -9.67 16.22 -0.44
CA GLN A 266 -11.01 16.79 -0.50
C GLN A 266 -12.03 15.68 -0.36
N ALA A 267 -12.99 15.85 0.55
CA ALA A 267 -14.03 14.87 0.81
C ALA A 267 -15.40 15.52 0.95
N TRP A 268 -16.42 14.84 0.44
CA TRP A 268 -17.83 15.22 0.55
C TRP A 268 -18.65 14.01 0.99
N GLY A 269 -19.56 14.25 1.92
CA GLY A 269 -20.55 13.26 2.35
C GLY A 269 -21.95 13.67 1.94
N TYR A 270 -22.70 12.75 1.36
CA TYR A 270 -24.13 12.89 1.13
C TYR A 270 -24.90 12.13 2.21
N ASN A 271 -25.77 12.84 2.91
CA ASN A 271 -26.67 12.25 3.89
C ASN A 271 -28.05 12.04 3.25
N ALA A 272 -28.48 10.78 3.12
CA ALA A 272 -29.74 10.43 2.47
C ALA A 272 -30.97 10.94 3.24
N GLY A 273 -30.94 10.95 4.57
CA GLY A 273 -32.04 11.45 5.41
C GLY A 273 -32.26 12.96 5.28
N GLN A 274 -31.19 13.73 5.21
CA GLN A 274 -31.24 15.19 5.06
C GLN A 274 -31.26 15.63 3.59
N ARG A 275 -30.95 14.71 2.64
CA ARG A 275 -30.82 15.00 1.19
C ARG A 275 -29.82 16.13 0.90
N ARG A 276 -28.75 16.22 1.68
CA ARG A 276 -27.74 17.27 1.58
C ARG A 276 -26.35 16.70 1.43
N VAL A 277 -25.56 17.35 0.57
CA VAL A 277 -24.10 17.16 0.49
C VAL A 277 -23.45 18.14 1.45
N ARG A 278 -22.49 17.64 2.22
CA ARG A 278 -21.62 18.46 3.07
C ARG A 278 -20.18 18.19 2.72
N ARG A 279 -19.37 19.22 2.59
CA ARG A 279 -17.92 19.06 2.53
C ARG A 279 -17.44 18.65 3.91
N ALA A 280 -16.58 17.62 3.98
CA ALA A 280 -15.84 17.26 5.17
C ALA A 280 -14.52 18.07 5.15
N PRO A 281 -14.44 19.22 5.84
CA PRO A 281 -13.34 20.16 5.64
C PRO A 281 -11.98 19.63 6.14
N ASN A 282 -11.97 18.67 7.06
CA ASN A 282 -10.76 18.11 7.65
C ASN A 282 -10.97 16.63 7.96
N LEU A 283 -10.77 15.78 6.95
CA LEU A 283 -10.52 14.37 7.21
C LEU A 283 -9.03 14.25 7.60
N ALA A 284 -8.72 14.60 8.86
CA ALA A 284 -7.39 14.41 9.39
C ALA A 284 -6.99 12.94 9.28
N TYR A 285 -5.70 12.66 9.20
CA TYR A 285 -5.18 11.30 9.00
C TYR A 285 -5.66 10.32 10.06
N ASP A 286 -5.79 10.79 11.30
CA ASP A 286 -6.23 10.03 12.48
C ASP A 286 -7.74 10.11 12.74
N THR A 287 -8.53 10.63 11.80
CA THR A 287 -9.99 10.64 11.94
C THR A 287 -10.52 9.23 12.01
N PRO A 288 -11.22 8.84 13.11
CA PRO A 288 -11.83 7.52 13.22
C PRO A 288 -12.90 7.30 12.15
N ILE A 289 -12.88 6.14 11.51
CA ILE A 289 -13.85 5.78 10.47
C ILE A 289 -15.09 5.17 11.11
N ALA A 290 -16.24 5.83 10.95
CA ALA A 290 -17.51 5.42 11.53
C ALA A 290 -17.98 4.03 11.07
N ALA A 291 -17.71 3.65 9.79
CA ALA A 291 -18.05 2.34 9.27
C ALA A 291 -17.29 1.19 9.94
N ALA A 292 -16.19 1.49 10.63
CA ALA A 292 -15.38 0.55 11.40
C ALA A 292 -15.52 0.77 12.91
N ASP A 293 -16.60 1.39 13.38
CA ASP A 293 -16.81 1.78 14.79
C ASP A 293 -15.60 2.52 15.41
N GLY A 294 -14.87 3.28 14.59
CA GLY A 294 -13.67 4.00 15.01
C GLY A 294 -12.41 3.15 15.20
N LEU A 295 -12.45 1.86 14.91
CA LEU A 295 -11.32 0.94 15.11
C LEU A 295 -10.20 1.11 14.07
N ARG A 296 -10.40 1.90 13.03
CA ARG A 296 -9.35 2.32 12.10
C ARG A 296 -9.42 3.81 11.82
N THR A 297 -8.32 4.38 11.38
CA THR A 297 -8.19 5.78 11.01
C THR A 297 -8.32 5.99 9.49
N ALA A 298 -8.49 7.23 9.07
CA ALA A 298 -8.63 7.57 7.65
C ALA A 298 -7.39 7.19 6.83
N ASP A 299 -6.19 7.29 7.41
CA ASP A 299 -4.94 6.93 6.76
C ASP A 299 -4.61 5.42 6.80
N ASP A 300 -5.40 4.61 7.51
CA ASP A 300 -5.32 3.14 7.44
C ASP A 300 -6.01 2.57 6.19
N THR A 301 -6.69 3.40 5.42
CA THR A 301 -7.31 2.94 4.18
C THR A 301 -6.25 2.33 3.28
N ASP A 302 -6.48 1.07 2.85
CA ASP A 302 -5.57 0.34 2.00
C ASP A 302 -4.16 0.19 2.60
N MET A 303 -4.07 -0.10 3.90
CA MET A 303 -2.90 -0.23 4.77
C MET A 303 -2.24 1.10 5.13
N TYR A 304 -2.00 1.98 4.18
CA TYR A 304 -1.55 3.34 4.38
C TYR A 304 -1.96 4.23 3.20
N ASN A 305 -2.66 5.31 3.50
CA ASN A 305 -3.07 6.31 2.54
C ASN A 305 -3.15 7.69 3.20
N GLY A 306 -2.00 8.26 3.51
CA GLY A 306 -1.84 9.58 4.12
C GLY A 306 -0.58 10.26 3.66
N ALA A 307 -0.43 11.57 3.95
CA ALA A 307 0.85 12.23 3.79
C ALA A 307 1.83 11.70 4.83
N PRO A 308 3.11 11.53 4.46
CA PRO A 308 4.11 10.96 5.37
C PRO A 308 4.68 11.95 6.39
N ASP A 309 4.14 13.17 6.50
CA ASP A 309 4.69 14.34 7.19
C ASP A 309 4.74 14.21 8.71
N LYS A 310 3.84 13.42 9.33
CA LYS A 310 3.77 13.28 10.79
C LYS A 310 4.79 12.32 11.39
N TYR A 311 5.49 11.55 10.59
CA TYR A 311 6.37 10.49 11.05
C TYR A 311 7.81 10.68 10.60
N ASN A 312 8.75 10.21 11.42
CA ASN A 312 10.12 9.92 11.01
C ASN A 312 10.15 8.51 10.45
N TRP A 313 10.61 8.39 9.21
CA TRP A 313 10.59 7.14 8.46
C TRP A 313 11.96 6.49 8.38
N LYS A 314 12.04 5.18 8.50
CA LYS A 314 13.27 4.43 8.29
C LYS A 314 13.03 3.05 7.72
N LEU A 315 13.97 2.54 6.93
CA LEU A 315 14.08 1.11 6.67
C LEU A 315 14.72 0.43 7.88
N VAL A 316 14.11 -0.66 8.34
CA VAL A 316 14.64 -1.47 9.45
C VAL A 316 15.87 -2.27 9.02
N HIS A 317 15.90 -2.68 7.75
CA HIS A 317 16.98 -3.44 7.15
C HIS A 317 17.44 -2.80 5.84
N GLU A 318 18.74 -2.89 5.54
CA GLU A 318 19.30 -2.33 4.29
C GLU A 318 18.86 -3.09 3.03
N LYS A 319 18.37 -4.31 3.18
CA LYS A 319 17.88 -5.20 2.11
C LYS A 319 16.53 -5.79 2.47
N PRO A 320 15.75 -6.21 1.47
CA PRO A 320 14.51 -6.95 1.73
C PRO A 320 14.80 -8.23 2.52
N VAL A 321 13.93 -8.54 3.47
CA VAL A 321 14.02 -9.73 4.33
C VAL A 321 12.87 -10.69 4.04
N GLU A 322 13.10 -11.98 4.33
CA GLU A 322 12.09 -13.02 4.16
C GLU A 322 11.11 -13.00 5.32
N MET A 323 9.82 -12.72 5.05
CA MET A 323 8.76 -12.67 6.05
C MET A 323 7.53 -13.43 5.58
N PHE A 324 6.86 -14.10 6.50
CA PHE A 324 5.51 -14.64 6.25
C PHE A 324 4.50 -13.50 6.24
N ILE A 325 3.85 -13.33 5.11
CA ILE A 325 2.80 -12.31 4.93
C ILE A 325 1.52 -12.96 4.43
N PRO A 326 0.33 -12.37 4.71
CA PRO A 326 -0.91 -12.81 4.10
C PRO A 326 -0.87 -12.47 2.59
N TYR A 327 -1.00 -13.49 1.74
CA TYR A 327 -0.87 -13.35 0.29
C TYR A 327 -1.78 -14.33 -0.44
N ASN A 328 -2.34 -13.93 -1.59
CA ASN A 328 -3.25 -14.77 -2.39
C ASN A 328 -4.46 -15.31 -1.59
N ASN A 329 -5.09 -14.47 -0.78
CA ASN A 329 -6.20 -14.85 0.11
C ASN A 329 -7.55 -14.95 -0.63
N TYR A 330 -7.61 -15.60 -1.77
CA TYR A 330 -8.83 -15.78 -2.57
C TYR A 330 -9.94 -16.51 -1.79
N LYS A 331 -9.57 -17.43 -0.90
CA LYS A 331 -10.52 -18.19 -0.09
C LYS A 331 -11.39 -17.31 0.79
N MET A 332 -10.85 -16.21 1.31
CA MET A 332 -11.59 -15.26 2.15
C MET A 332 -12.70 -14.53 1.38
N ASP A 333 -12.54 -14.34 0.07
CA ASP A 333 -13.52 -13.71 -0.82
C ASP A 333 -14.40 -14.73 -1.57
N SER A 334 -14.29 -16.02 -1.25
CA SER A 334 -15.12 -17.05 -1.88
C SER A 334 -16.59 -16.90 -1.48
N PRO A 335 -17.55 -17.04 -2.43
CA PRO A 335 -18.96 -17.05 -2.11
C PRO A 335 -19.39 -18.23 -1.23
N ASP A 336 -18.55 -19.27 -1.15
CA ASP A 336 -18.81 -20.47 -0.32
C ASP A 336 -18.48 -20.21 1.16
N VAL A 337 -17.83 -19.10 1.49
CA VAL A 337 -17.43 -18.75 2.87
C VAL A 337 -18.44 -17.77 3.45
N LYS A 338 -19.14 -18.22 4.49
CA LYS A 338 -20.11 -17.38 5.22
C LYS A 338 -19.42 -16.50 6.24
N TYR A 339 -19.96 -15.29 6.47
CA TYR A 339 -19.42 -14.36 7.46
C TYR A 339 -19.39 -14.95 8.87
N GLU A 340 -20.39 -15.77 9.25
CA GLU A 340 -20.46 -16.41 10.57
C GLU A 340 -19.30 -17.37 10.82
N THR A 341 -18.70 -17.94 9.77
CA THR A 341 -17.54 -18.82 9.88
C THR A 341 -16.21 -18.09 9.71
N LEU A 342 -16.24 -16.96 8.97
CA LEU A 342 -15.05 -16.15 8.71
C LEU A 342 -14.72 -15.23 9.88
N LEU A 343 -15.73 -14.59 10.48
CA LEU A 343 -15.56 -13.58 11.53
C LEU A 343 -15.52 -14.26 12.90
N GLN A 344 -14.46 -13.99 13.64
CA GLN A 344 -14.25 -14.48 15.00
C GLN A 344 -13.92 -13.33 15.94
N GLN A 345 -14.03 -13.58 17.24
CA GLN A 345 -13.59 -12.63 18.26
C GLN A 345 -12.09 -12.42 18.16
N GLY A 346 -11.67 -11.17 18.06
CA GLY A 346 -10.28 -10.76 18.08
C GLY A 346 -9.52 -10.90 16.75
N HIS A 347 -9.92 -11.82 15.87
CA HIS A 347 -9.26 -12.00 14.57
C HIS A 347 -10.16 -12.72 13.55
N VAL A 348 -9.77 -12.66 12.28
CA VAL A 348 -10.39 -13.46 11.22
C VAL A 348 -10.02 -14.94 11.41
N ASN A 349 -10.94 -15.86 11.09
CA ASN A 349 -10.69 -17.30 11.17
C ASN A 349 -9.48 -17.71 10.32
N SER A 350 -8.45 -18.20 10.99
CA SER A 350 -7.17 -18.56 10.38
C SER A 350 -7.26 -19.66 9.34
N ASP A 351 -8.31 -20.49 9.35
CA ASP A 351 -8.50 -21.57 8.36
C ASP A 351 -8.85 -21.05 6.96
N TYR A 352 -9.24 -19.79 6.87
CA TYR A 352 -9.49 -19.10 5.60
C TYR A 352 -8.32 -18.21 5.17
N GLN A 353 -7.29 -18.06 5.99
CA GLN A 353 -6.12 -17.27 5.69
C GLN A 353 -5.02 -18.09 5.05
N ARG A 354 -4.36 -17.50 4.06
CA ARG A 354 -3.18 -18.03 3.39
C ARG A 354 -1.98 -17.15 3.71
N TRP A 355 -0.91 -17.76 4.21
CA TRP A 355 0.36 -17.11 4.52
C TRP A 355 1.44 -17.68 3.63
N GLU A 356 2.26 -16.81 3.06
CA GLU A 356 3.36 -17.18 2.17
C GLU A 356 4.64 -16.47 2.58
N LEU A 357 5.79 -17.10 2.32
CA LEU A 357 7.09 -16.47 2.53
C LEU A 357 7.42 -15.57 1.34
N HIS A 358 7.65 -14.27 1.59
CA HIS A 358 8.05 -13.30 0.58
C HIS A 358 9.21 -12.44 1.07
N ARG A 359 9.99 -11.86 0.14
CA ARG A 359 10.93 -10.78 0.46
C ARG A 359 10.17 -9.47 0.51
N VAL A 360 10.35 -8.74 1.60
CA VAL A 360 9.68 -7.48 1.86
C VAL A 360 10.65 -6.44 2.38
N TRP A 361 10.42 -5.19 2.02
CA TRP A 361 10.98 -4.06 2.73
C TRP A 361 10.24 -3.89 4.06
N VAL A 362 10.99 -3.73 5.15
CA VAL A 362 10.41 -3.42 6.46
C VAL A 362 10.60 -1.94 6.73
N VAL A 363 9.51 -1.21 6.67
CA VAL A 363 9.47 0.26 6.88
C VAL A 363 8.90 0.55 8.24
N GLU A 364 9.58 1.35 9.03
CA GLU A 364 9.11 1.82 10.33
C GLU A 364 8.85 3.32 10.29
N ALA A 365 7.73 3.73 10.88
CA ALA A 365 7.32 5.10 11.07
C ALA A 365 7.15 5.37 12.56
N ASN A 366 7.89 6.33 13.10
CA ASN A 366 7.80 6.77 14.49
C ASN A 366 7.26 8.20 14.50
N LEU A 367 6.21 8.45 15.29
CA LEU A 367 5.56 9.76 15.37
C LEU A 367 6.59 10.82 15.77
N LYS A 368 6.57 11.96 15.08
CA LYS A 368 7.43 13.09 15.38
C LYS A 368 7.03 13.72 16.70
N GLU A 369 8.00 14.29 17.41
CA GLU A 369 7.75 15.07 18.62
C GLU A 369 6.82 16.24 18.30
N GLY A 370 5.81 16.46 19.14
CA GLY A 370 4.80 17.51 18.97
C GLY A 370 3.65 17.14 18.02
N GLU A 371 3.78 16.08 17.22
CA GLU A 371 2.70 15.58 16.37
C GLU A 371 1.72 14.70 17.18
N ARG A 372 0.49 14.57 16.66
CA ARG A 372 -0.56 13.75 17.27
C ARG A 372 -1.09 12.74 16.27
N HIS A 373 -1.17 11.49 16.71
CA HIS A 373 -1.81 10.38 16.03
C HIS A 373 -2.12 9.29 17.05
N ILE A 374 -3.13 8.44 16.78
CA ILE A 374 -3.46 7.29 17.64
C ILE A 374 -2.33 6.24 17.66
N TYR A 375 -1.55 6.17 16.56
CA TYR A 375 -0.41 5.26 16.46
C TYR A 375 0.89 6.02 16.67
N GLU A 376 1.57 5.77 17.78
CA GLU A 376 2.90 6.31 18.06
C GLU A 376 3.95 5.68 17.14
N LYS A 377 3.80 4.39 16.84
CA LYS A 377 4.69 3.62 15.98
C LYS A 377 3.91 2.75 15.02
N ARG A 378 4.35 2.71 13.77
CA ARG A 378 3.80 1.85 12.72
C ARG A 378 4.91 1.08 12.03
N ARG A 379 4.63 -0.14 11.60
CA ARG A 379 5.56 -0.94 10.81
C ARG A 379 4.86 -1.57 9.62
N PHE A 380 5.46 -1.43 8.45
CA PHE A 380 4.93 -1.87 7.18
C PHE A 380 5.87 -2.89 6.54
N TYR A 381 5.30 -3.88 5.90
CA TYR A 381 5.97 -4.98 5.19
C TYR A 381 5.55 -4.88 3.72
N ILE A 382 6.42 -4.30 2.87
CA ILE A 382 6.12 -3.86 1.50
C ILE A 382 6.92 -4.69 0.50
#